data_f0112637319aea40cbc4d5eb03795e72
#
_entry.id   f0112637319aea40cbc4d5eb03795e72
#
_cell.length_a   1.000
_cell.length_b   1.000
_cell.length_c   1.000
_cell.angle_alpha   90.00
_cell.angle_beta   90.00
_cell.angle_gamma   90.00
#
_symmetry.space_group_name_H-M   'P 1'
#
loop_
_entity.id
_entity.type
_entity.pdbx_description
1 polymer ?
#
loop_
_entity_poly.entity_id
_entity_poly.type
_entity_poly.pdbx_seq_one_letter_code
_entity_poly.pdbx_strand_id
1 'polypeptide(L)'
;MPRVTSATWKYESGAVGSLMHVIALHGRDFFTEIDVFADGYSLRLCDAYNAPVLYVRRPGDDREEVYKYDDDDPFFSEVAGMIDAVEDPSQRHRILTSYDDAARTYAFTWAIRRASEACVAARHHSP
;
A
#
# COMPACT_ATOMS: atom_id res chain seq x y z
N MET A 1 -13.86 -8.95 13.89
CA MET A 1 -12.84 -8.16 13.16
C MET A 1 -13.16 -6.68 13.37
N PRO A 2 -12.21 -5.81 13.73
CA PRO A 2 -12.49 -4.40 13.85
C PRO A 2 -12.86 -3.83 12.48
N ARG A 3 -13.86 -2.96 12.43
CA ARG A 3 -14.30 -2.31 11.19
C ARG A 3 -13.40 -1.15 10.78
N VAL A 4 -12.59 -0.66 11.71
CA VAL A 4 -11.59 0.40 11.49
C VAL A 4 -10.31 -0.04 12.17
N THR A 5 -9.22 0.00 11.43
CA THR A 5 -7.87 -0.26 11.94
C THR A 5 -6.99 0.93 11.58
N SER A 6 -6.27 1.45 12.57
CA SER A 6 -5.26 2.50 12.38
C SER A 6 -3.96 2.02 13.00
N ALA A 7 -2.85 2.23 12.28
CA ALA A 7 -1.53 1.87 12.75
C ALA A 7 -0.49 2.89 12.29
N THR A 8 0.54 3.09 13.10
CA THR A 8 1.73 3.85 12.75
C THR A 8 2.97 3.04 13.13
N TRP A 9 4.02 3.15 12.34
CA TRP A 9 5.27 2.44 12.59
C TRP A 9 6.48 3.23 12.12
N LYS A 10 7.64 2.80 12.55
CA LYS A 10 8.92 3.34 12.10
C LYS A 10 9.75 2.22 11.49
N TYR A 11 10.34 2.50 10.35
CA TYR A 11 11.29 1.61 9.68
C TYR A 11 12.69 1.76 10.29
N GLU A 12 13.55 0.78 10.10
CA GLU A 12 14.96 0.83 10.49
C GLU A 12 15.71 1.99 9.84
N SER A 13 15.34 2.37 8.61
CA SER A 13 15.84 3.55 7.90
C SER A 13 15.49 4.89 8.55
N GLY A 14 14.57 4.88 9.54
CA GLY A 14 14.03 6.08 10.17
C GLY A 14 12.77 6.63 9.53
N ALA A 15 12.37 6.12 8.37
CA ALA A 15 11.09 6.48 7.75
C ALA A 15 9.90 6.09 8.65
N VAL A 16 8.81 6.83 8.54
CA VAL A 16 7.57 6.59 9.31
C VAL A 16 6.47 6.22 8.33
N GLY A 17 5.70 5.19 8.67
CA GLY A 17 4.51 4.80 7.94
C GLY A 17 3.26 4.91 8.80
N SER A 18 2.12 5.12 8.15
CA SER A 18 0.80 5.08 8.76
C SER A 18 -0.19 4.35 7.87
N LEU A 19 -1.15 3.69 8.49
CA LEU A 19 -2.24 2.98 7.80
C LEU A 19 -3.56 3.36 8.44
N MET A 20 -4.56 3.63 7.61
CA MET A 20 -5.96 3.60 8.00
C MET A 20 -6.71 2.63 7.07
N HIS A 21 -7.31 1.60 7.65
CA HIS A 21 -8.13 0.63 6.95
C HIS A 21 -9.55 0.67 7.51
N VAL A 22 -10.53 0.90 6.65
CA VAL A 22 -11.95 1.08 7.02
C VAL A 22 -12.82 0.14 6.19
N ILE A 23 -13.58 -0.72 6.87
CA ILE A 23 -14.58 -1.62 6.26
C ILE A 23 -16.00 -1.29 6.74
N ALA A 24 -16.20 -0.09 7.29
CA ALA A 24 -17.47 0.35 7.88
C ALA A 24 -18.33 1.20 6.93
N LEU A 25 -17.84 1.48 5.73
CA LEU A 25 -18.54 2.32 4.74
C LEU A 25 -19.44 1.44 3.88
N HIS A 26 -20.76 1.68 3.96
CA HIS A 26 -21.74 1.00 3.14
C HIS A 26 -22.05 1.81 1.87
N GLY A 27 -22.27 1.11 0.74
CA GLY A 27 -22.66 1.75 -0.52
C GLY A 27 -21.56 2.56 -1.21
N ARG A 28 -20.29 2.35 -0.84
CA ARG A 28 -19.13 2.87 -1.55
C ARG A 28 -18.30 1.74 -2.12
N ASP A 29 -17.80 1.98 -3.32
CA ASP A 29 -16.84 1.09 -3.94
C ASP A 29 -15.53 1.05 -3.12
N PHE A 30 -14.77 -0.02 -3.32
CA PHE A 30 -13.43 -0.13 -2.77
C PHE A 30 -12.55 1.01 -3.26
N PHE A 31 -11.86 1.67 -2.34
CA PHE A 31 -10.98 2.80 -2.62
C PHE A 31 -9.66 2.63 -1.89
N THR A 32 -8.57 2.91 -2.58
CA THR A 32 -7.22 2.95 -2.01
C THR A 32 -6.53 4.27 -2.31
N GLU A 33 -5.76 4.75 -1.34
CA GLU A 33 -4.88 5.91 -1.50
C GLU A 33 -3.55 5.61 -0.82
N ILE A 34 -2.45 5.95 -1.49
CA ILE A 34 -1.10 5.83 -0.97
C ILE A 34 -0.41 7.17 -1.14
N ASP A 35 -0.02 7.79 -0.03
CA ASP A 35 0.81 8.99 -0.02
C ASP A 35 2.25 8.65 0.36
N VAL A 36 3.21 9.22 -0.37
CA VAL A 36 4.64 9.12 -0.06
C VAL A 36 5.25 10.52 -0.10
N PHE A 37 5.96 10.88 0.96
CA PHE A 37 6.68 12.14 1.11
C PHE A 37 8.16 11.84 1.35
N ALA A 38 9.02 12.25 0.44
CA ALA A 38 10.46 12.02 0.56
C ALA A 38 11.25 13.08 -0.24
N ASP A 39 12.30 13.62 0.34
CA ASP A 39 13.25 14.52 -0.32
C ASP A 39 12.59 15.69 -1.07
N GLY A 40 11.51 16.24 -0.50
CA GLY A 40 10.74 17.32 -1.10
C GLY A 40 9.73 16.89 -2.17
N TYR A 41 9.66 15.60 -2.51
CA TYR A 41 8.60 15.04 -3.34
C TYR A 41 7.34 14.78 -2.53
N SER A 42 6.18 14.99 -3.16
CA SER A 42 4.89 14.47 -2.71
C SER A 42 4.31 13.62 -3.84
N LEU A 43 4.07 12.36 -3.54
CA LEU A 43 3.47 11.39 -4.46
C LEU A 43 2.16 10.91 -3.85
N ARG A 44 1.08 10.91 -4.63
CA ARG A 44 -0.20 10.34 -4.23
C ARG A 44 -0.73 9.45 -5.33
N LEU A 45 -0.92 8.18 -5.02
CA LEU A 45 -1.57 7.21 -5.90
C LEU A 45 -2.99 6.95 -5.38
N CYS A 46 -3.99 7.28 -6.20
CA CYS A 46 -5.40 7.03 -5.92
C CYS A 46 -5.91 5.87 -6.75
N ASP A 47 -6.79 5.08 -6.14
CA ASP A 47 -7.56 3.98 -6.77
C ASP A 47 -6.70 3.01 -7.60
N ALA A 48 -5.65 2.49 -6.97
CA ALA A 48 -4.63 1.66 -7.62
C ALA A 48 -5.15 0.42 -8.38
N TYR A 49 -6.41 0.01 -8.15
CA TYR A 49 -6.97 -1.23 -8.72
C TYR A 49 -7.99 -1.02 -9.85
N ASN A 50 -8.66 0.13 -9.91
CA ASN A 50 -9.74 0.33 -10.88
C ASN A 50 -9.39 1.40 -11.92
N ALA A 51 -9.03 2.61 -11.46
CA ALA A 51 -8.69 3.74 -12.31
C ALA A 51 -7.51 4.51 -11.70
N PRO A 52 -6.28 3.97 -11.80
CA PRO A 52 -5.13 4.53 -11.12
C PRO A 52 -4.82 5.96 -11.58
N VAL A 53 -4.69 6.87 -10.62
CA VAL A 53 -4.22 8.24 -10.87
C VAL A 53 -3.06 8.54 -9.93
N LEU A 54 -1.91 8.88 -10.51
CA LEU A 54 -0.73 9.31 -9.78
C LEU A 54 -0.57 10.83 -9.88
N TYR A 55 -0.55 11.47 -8.73
CA TYR A 55 -0.21 12.88 -8.57
C TYR A 55 1.24 12.99 -8.10
N VAL A 56 2.01 13.85 -8.77
CA VAL A 56 3.44 14.06 -8.47
C VAL A 56 3.69 15.54 -8.29
N ARG A 57 4.24 15.92 -7.15
CA ARG A 57 4.81 17.24 -6.92
C ARG A 57 6.30 17.10 -6.68
N ARG A 58 7.08 17.86 -7.45
CA ARG A 58 8.56 17.82 -7.40
C ARG A 58 9.10 18.90 -6.46
N PRO A 59 10.30 18.70 -5.90
CA PRO A 59 10.95 19.72 -5.10
C PRO A 59 11.12 21.04 -5.87
N GLY A 60 10.70 22.14 -5.26
CA GLY A 60 10.85 23.47 -5.86
C GLY A 60 9.88 23.79 -7.00
N ASP A 61 8.90 22.94 -7.27
CA ASP A 61 7.85 23.20 -8.26
C ASP A 61 6.47 23.17 -7.56
N ASP A 62 5.70 24.25 -7.72
CA ASP A 62 4.35 24.34 -7.16
C ASP A 62 3.31 23.64 -8.03
N ARG A 63 3.68 23.20 -9.23
CA ARG A 63 2.78 22.49 -10.14
C ARG A 63 2.64 21.03 -9.71
N GLU A 64 1.46 20.50 -9.86
CA GLU A 64 1.15 19.08 -9.68
C GLU A 64 1.02 18.42 -11.05
N GLU A 65 1.85 17.44 -11.30
CA GLU A 65 1.76 16.59 -12.48
C GLU A 65 0.73 15.49 -12.19
N VAL A 66 -0.12 15.18 -13.17
CA VAL A 66 -1.17 14.16 -13.03
C VAL A 66 -1.00 13.12 -14.13
N TYR A 67 -0.85 11.86 -13.72
CA TYR A 67 -0.72 10.71 -14.60
C TYR A 67 -1.92 9.79 -14.41
N LYS A 68 -2.65 9.51 -15.49
CA LYS A 68 -3.80 8.60 -15.49
C LYS A 68 -3.43 7.32 -16.23
N TYR A 69 -3.92 6.21 -15.72
CA TYR A 69 -3.64 4.87 -16.23
C TYR A 69 -4.97 4.16 -16.53
N ASP A 70 -5.81 4.81 -17.36
CA ASP A 70 -7.19 4.37 -17.64
C ASP A 70 -7.23 3.00 -18.37
N ASP A 71 -6.16 2.64 -19.08
CA ASP A 71 -6.04 1.38 -19.83
C ASP A 71 -5.16 0.33 -19.11
N ASP A 72 -4.75 0.57 -17.86
CA ASP A 72 -3.93 -0.36 -17.11
C ASP A 72 -4.78 -1.45 -16.45
N ASP A 73 -4.33 -2.70 -16.60
CA ASP A 73 -4.83 -3.85 -15.84
C ASP A 73 -3.69 -4.38 -14.96
N PRO A 74 -3.60 -3.96 -13.69
CA PRO A 74 -2.49 -4.33 -12.82
C PRO A 74 -2.43 -5.85 -12.57
N PHE A 75 -3.55 -6.55 -12.55
CA PHE A 75 -3.58 -8.00 -12.35
C PHE A 75 -3.06 -8.74 -13.59
N PHE A 76 -3.46 -8.29 -14.78
CA PHE A 76 -2.92 -8.83 -16.03
C PHE A 76 -1.41 -8.59 -16.13
N SER A 77 -0.95 -7.38 -15.82
CA SER A 77 0.47 -7.01 -15.87
C SER A 77 1.31 -7.84 -14.90
N GLU A 78 0.81 -8.13 -13.70
CA GLU A 78 1.48 -8.98 -12.70
C GLU A 78 1.62 -10.42 -13.21
N VAL A 79 0.54 -11.01 -13.72
CA VAL A 79 0.53 -12.40 -14.24
C VAL A 79 1.39 -12.51 -15.49
N ALA A 80 1.31 -11.56 -16.42
CA ALA A 80 2.14 -11.53 -17.62
C ALA A 80 3.64 -11.45 -17.26
N GLY A 81 4.01 -10.60 -16.30
CA GLY A 81 5.39 -10.50 -15.81
C GLY A 81 5.90 -11.82 -15.20
N MET A 82 5.05 -12.58 -14.53
CA MET A 82 5.40 -13.90 -14.01
C MET A 82 5.60 -14.93 -15.14
N ILE A 83 4.72 -14.94 -16.14
CA ILE A 83 4.83 -15.84 -17.31
C ILE A 83 6.13 -15.55 -18.07
N ASP A 84 6.39 -14.27 -18.38
CA ASP A 84 7.61 -13.85 -19.07
C ASP A 84 8.87 -14.29 -18.32
N ALA A 85 8.89 -14.19 -16.99
CA ALA A 85 10.01 -14.60 -16.16
C ALA A 85 10.21 -16.13 -16.08
N VAL A 86 9.15 -16.93 -16.32
CA VAL A 86 9.22 -18.38 -16.42
C VAL A 86 9.75 -18.80 -17.80
N GLU A 87 9.30 -18.15 -18.86
CA GLU A 87 9.73 -18.43 -20.24
C GLU A 87 11.16 -17.95 -20.51
N ASP A 88 11.52 -16.78 -19.99
CA ASP A 88 12.85 -16.19 -20.09
C ASP A 88 13.36 -15.76 -18.72
N PRO A 89 14.32 -16.46 -18.11
CA PRO A 89 14.89 -16.10 -16.81
C PRO A 89 15.53 -14.72 -16.74
N SER A 90 15.88 -14.09 -17.88
CA SER A 90 16.39 -12.72 -17.91
C SER A 90 15.30 -11.68 -17.55
N GLN A 91 14.02 -12.04 -17.68
CA GLN A 91 12.86 -11.22 -17.36
C GLN A 91 12.46 -11.26 -15.87
N ARG A 92 13.22 -11.94 -15.01
CA ARG A 92 12.91 -12.03 -13.56
C ARG A 92 12.80 -10.67 -12.87
N HIS A 93 13.41 -9.63 -13.40
CA HIS A 93 13.27 -8.27 -12.90
C HIS A 93 11.84 -7.72 -13.00
N ARG A 94 10.96 -8.34 -13.79
CA ARG A 94 9.53 -8.00 -13.90
C ARG A 94 8.70 -8.52 -12.72
N ILE A 95 9.22 -9.46 -11.96
CA ILE A 95 8.60 -9.91 -10.72
C ILE A 95 8.97 -8.90 -9.63
N LEU A 96 8.07 -7.96 -9.36
CA LEU A 96 8.31 -6.86 -8.40
C LEU A 96 8.16 -7.31 -6.95
N THR A 97 7.38 -8.36 -6.69
CA THR A 97 7.14 -8.90 -5.33
C THR A 97 7.46 -10.38 -5.32
N SER A 98 8.49 -10.76 -4.60
CA SER A 98 8.83 -12.16 -4.37
C SER A 98 7.93 -12.80 -3.31
N TYR A 99 7.94 -14.15 -3.21
CA TYR A 99 7.28 -14.86 -2.13
C TYR A 99 7.78 -14.39 -0.74
N ASP A 100 9.08 -14.13 -0.59
CA ASP A 100 9.64 -13.66 0.66
C ASP A 100 9.15 -12.26 1.03
N ASP A 101 8.99 -11.37 0.06
CA ASP A 101 8.40 -10.04 0.28
C ASP A 101 6.93 -10.15 0.69
N ALA A 102 6.17 -10.99 0.00
CA ALA A 102 4.78 -11.26 0.36
C ALA A 102 4.65 -11.84 1.78
N ALA A 103 5.54 -12.77 2.15
CA ALA A 103 5.56 -13.36 3.50
C ALA A 103 5.89 -12.31 4.59
N ARG A 104 6.83 -11.40 4.33
CA ARG A 104 7.15 -10.27 5.23
C ARG A 104 5.97 -9.31 5.37
N THR A 105 5.32 -8.96 4.27
CA THR A 105 4.12 -8.12 4.27
C THR A 105 3.01 -8.77 5.08
N TYR A 106 2.78 -10.06 4.90
CA TYR A 106 1.80 -10.83 5.67
C TYR A 106 2.13 -10.84 7.17
N ALA A 107 3.37 -11.10 7.54
CA ALA A 107 3.82 -11.05 8.93
C ALA A 107 3.60 -9.65 9.56
N PHE A 108 3.83 -8.60 8.79
CA PHE A 108 3.60 -7.22 9.21
C PHE A 108 2.10 -6.91 9.44
N THR A 109 1.21 -7.37 8.56
CA THR A 109 -0.24 -7.21 8.78
C THR A 109 -0.70 -7.91 10.06
N TRP A 110 -0.12 -9.07 10.39
CA TRP A 110 -0.36 -9.76 11.66
C TRP A 110 0.16 -8.99 12.87
N ALA A 111 1.30 -8.32 12.75
CA ALA A 111 1.82 -7.47 13.83
C ALA A 111 0.88 -6.30 14.11
N ILE A 112 0.35 -5.63 13.09
CA ILE A 112 -0.67 -4.58 13.21
C ILE A 112 -1.91 -5.13 13.92
N ARG A 113 -2.41 -6.28 13.50
CA ARG A 113 -3.58 -6.91 14.10
C ARG A 113 -3.38 -7.21 15.58
N ARG A 114 -2.28 -7.85 15.95
CA ARG A 114 -1.96 -8.17 17.35
C ARG A 114 -1.85 -6.93 18.22
N ALA A 115 -1.21 -5.87 17.72
CA ALA A 115 -1.13 -4.60 18.44
C ALA A 115 -2.51 -3.98 18.68
N SER A 116 -3.40 -4.03 17.69
CA SER A 116 -4.77 -3.56 17.82
C SER A 116 -5.57 -4.37 18.86
N GLU A 117 -5.45 -5.69 18.85
CA GLU A 117 -6.11 -6.59 19.81
C GLU A 117 -5.62 -6.35 21.25
N ALA A 118 -4.31 -6.16 21.42
CA ALA A 118 -3.72 -5.85 22.74
C ALA A 118 -4.23 -4.51 23.31
N CYS A 119 -4.38 -3.48 22.47
CA CYS A 119 -4.95 -2.19 22.87
C CYS A 119 -6.39 -2.31 23.35
N VAL A 120 -7.20 -3.17 22.74
CA VAL A 120 -8.59 -3.41 23.15
C VAL A 120 -8.64 -4.15 24.50
N ALA A 121 -7.81 -5.19 24.67
CA ALA A 121 -7.73 -5.95 25.91
C ALA A 121 -7.32 -5.08 27.11
N ALA A 122 -6.35 -4.19 26.92
CA ALA A 122 -5.90 -3.27 27.97
C ALA A 122 -7.00 -2.32 28.48
N ARG A 123 -7.93 -1.90 27.63
CA ARG A 123 -9.06 -1.02 28.01
C ARG A 123 -10.10 -1.72 28.88
N HIS A 124 -10.23 -3.02 28.78
CA HIS A 124 -11.19 -3.80 29.58
C HIS A 124 -10.68 -4.15 30.98
N HIS A 125 -9.41 -3.88 31.28
CA HIS A 125 -8.75 -4.15 32.57
C HIS A 125 -8.42 -2.87 33.35
N SER A 126 -8.80 -1.70 32.86
CA SER A 126 -8.70 -0.45 33.63
C SER A 126 -9.95 -0.31 34.51
N PRO A 127 -9.78 -0.15 35.84
CA PRO A 127 -10.90 -0.03 36.79
C PRO A 127 -11.72 1.23 36.56
#